data_1b410c3a789cb987340a051ad31f6b0b
#
_entry.id   1b410c3a789cb987340a051ad31f6b0b
#
_cell.length_a   1.000
_cell.length_b   1.000
_cell.length_c   1.000
_cell.angle_alpha   90.00
_cell.angle_beta   90.00
_cell.angle_gamma   90.00
#
_symmetry.space_group_name_H-M   'P 1'
#
loop_
_entity.id
_entity.type
_entity.pdbx_description
1 polymer ?
#
loop_
_entity_poly.entity_id
_entity_poly.type
_entity_poly.pdbx_seq_one_letter_code
_entity_poly.pdbx_strand_id
1 'polypeptide(L)'
;GQLYLLERKLPAAESAFQTALKKDENNSEVHTALGVVLASQGRVDAANVHYKRAFQLNPQNVVAANNLAASLSEQQDLDDALGFARDALALAPSNPAIKDTLGWVYYKQGRFDKAYPFLAEASAALPQHPVVRYHHAVALAKIGKQEEALSELKTALSLPGGFPEADRAARMLAANKVEE
;
A
#
# COMPACT_ATOMS: atom_id res chain seq x y z
N GLY A 1 4.09 22.20 5.06
CA GLY A 1 3.98 21.01 4.23
C GLY A 1 2.79 20.15 4.65
N GLN A 2 2.80 19.66 5.87
CA GLN A 2 1.75 18.74 6.38
C GLN A 2 0.32 19.32 6.29
N LEU A 3 0.12 20.58 6.64
CA LEU A 3 -1.19 21.24 6.51
C LEU A 3 -1.68 21.24 5.05
N TYR A 4 -0.79 21.54 4.08
CA TYR A 4 -1.14 21.52 2.67
C TYR A 4 -1.46 20.10 2.16
N LEU A 5 -0.83 19.06 2.72
CA LEU A 5 -1.17 17.67 2.43
C LEU A 5 -2.60 17.34 2.88
N LEU A 6 -2.97 17.73 4.10
CA LEU A 6 -4.34 17.56 4.64
C LEU A 6 -5.38 18.29 3.80
N GLU A 7 -5.05 19.49 3.30
CA GLU A 7 -5.92 20.28 2.42
C GLU A 7 -5.88 19.83 0.95
N ARG A 8 -5.16 18.76 0.62
CA ARG A 8 -4.92 18.27 -0.74
C ARG A 8 -4.32 19.31 -1.71
N LYS A 9 -3.61 20.30 -1.19
CA LYS A 9 -2.88 21.31 -1.97
C LYS A 9 -1.49 20.79 -2.32
N LEU A 10 -1.42 19.76 -3.16
CA LEU A 10 -0.19 19.01 -3.45
C LEU A 10 0.98 19.87 -3.95
N PRO A 11 0.82 20.86 -4.88
CA PRO A 11 1.94 21.70 -5.30
C PRO A 11 2.52 22.57 -4.17
N ALA A 12 1.67 23.09 -3.29
CA ALA A 12 2.11 23.87 -2.14
C ALA A 12 2.81 23.00 -1.09
N ALA A 13 2.32 21.76 -0.88
CA ALA A 13 2.97 20.79 -0.02
C ALA A 13 4.37 20.43 -0.54
N GLU A 14 4.50 20.15 -1.83
CA GLU A 14 5.79 19.86 -2.48
C GLU A 14 6.78 20.99 -2.27
N SER A 15 6.41 22.23 -2.61
CA SER A 15 7.27 23.40 -2.44
C SER A 15 7.73 23.60 -0.99
N ALA A 16 6.81 23.40 -0.03
CA ALA A 16 7.12 23.51 1.38
C ALA A 16 8.11 22.44 1.87
N PHE A 17 7.95 21.17 1.43
CA PHE A 17 8.90 20.11 1.79
C PHE A 17 10.25 20.27 1.10
N GLN A 18 10.28 20.69 -0.17
CA GLN A 18 11.53 21.03 -0.86
C GLN A 18 12.28 22.17 -0.15
N THR A 19 11.54 23.18 0.35
CA THR A 19 12.14 24.28 1.13
C THR A 19 12.68 23.76 2.47
N ALA A 20 12.02 22.82 3.11
CA ALA A 20 12.51 22.18 4.32
C ALA A 20 13.81 21.40 4.07
N LEU A 21 13.87 20.62 2.97
CA LEU A 21 15.09 19.88 2.59
C LEU A 21 16.27 20.78 2.23
N LYS A 22 16.04 22.00 1.73
CA LYS A 22 17.14 22.99 1.55
C LYS A 22 17.78 23.43 2.86
N LYS A 23 17.06 23.33 3.99
CA LYS A 23 17.56 23.67 5.33
C LYS A 23 18.16 22.47 6.04
N ASP A 24 17.61 21.29 5.83
CA ASP A 24 18.06 20.01 6.39
C ASP A 24 17.82 18.91 5.36
N GLU A 25 18.85 18.63 4.55
CA GLU A 25 18.80 17.64 3.47
C GLU A 25 18.77 16.20 3.96
N ASN A 26 19.05 15.96 5.24
CA ASN A 26 19.09 14.62 5.83
C ASN A 26 17.88 14.32 6.73
N ASN A 27 16.79 15.05 6.57
CA ASN A 27 15.58 14.84 7.32
C ASN A 27 14.73 13.70 6.73
N SER A 28 14.76 12.54 7.37
CA SER A 28 14.06 11.34 6.94
C SER A 28 12.54 11.54 6.83
N GLU A 29 11.93 12.23 7.79
CA GLU A 29 10.49 12.49 7.84
C GLU A 29 10.06 13.41 6.68
N VAL A 30 10.86 14.42 6.36
CA VAL A 30 10.58 15.33 5.24
C VAL A 30 10.73 14.61 3.91
N HIS A 31 11.72 13.74 3.75
CA HIS A 31 11.83 12.88 2.58
C HIS A 31 10.61 11.96 2.44
N THR A 32 10.16 11.33 3.51
CA THR A 32 8.94 10.49 3.49
C THR A 32 7.72 11.30 3.06
N ALA A 33 7.52 12.48 3.65
CA ALA A 33 6.38 13.34 3.33
C ALA A 33 6.42 13.83 1.86
N LEU A 34 7.60 14.17 1.34
CA LEU A 34 7.75 14.56 -0.06
C LEU A 34 7.47 13.37 -0.98
N GLY A 35 7.91 12.17 -0.63
CA GLY A 35 7.57 10.94 -1.34
C GLY A 35 6.06 10.72 -1.43
N VAL A 36 5.31 10.92 -0.33
CA VAL A 36 3.85 10.81 -0.31
C VAL A 36 3.19 11.83 -1.24
N VAL A 37 3.67 13.09 -1.25
CA VAL A 37 3.17 14.12 -2.18
C VAL A 37 3.39 13.71 -3.63
N LEU A 38 4.60 13.28 -3.97
CA LEU A 38 4.97 12.89 -5.32
C LEU A 38 4.17 11.67 -5.81
N ALA A 39 3.99 10.66 -4.96
CA ALA A 39 3.14 9.51 -5.26
C ALA A 39 1.69 9.94 -5.51
N SER A 40 1.15 10.86 -4.69
CA SER A 40 -0.20 11.41 -4.88
C SER A 40 -0.37 12.22 -6.17
N GLN A 41 0.74 12.70 -6.76
CA GLN A 41 0.78 13.36 -8.06
C GLN A 41 1.01 12.38 -9.23
N GLY A 42 1.12 11.07 -8.97
CA GLY A 42 1.45 10.04 -9.96
C GLY A 42 2.95 9.99 -10.34
N ARG A 43 3.81 10.73 -9.64
CA ARG A 43 5.26 10.79 -9.90
C ARG A 43 5.98 9.69 -9.09
N VAL A 44 5.66 8.45 -9.43
CA VAL A 44 6.01 7.26 -8.62
C VAL A 44 7.54 7.08 -8.50
N ASP A 45 8.30 7.22 -9.58
CA ASP A 45 9.75 7.05 -9.54
C ASP A 45 10.43 8.10 -8.65
N ALA A 46 9.99 9.34 -8.73
CA ALA A 46 10.48 10.40 -7.86
C ALA A 46 10.11 10.14 -6.38
N ALA A 47 8.93 9.61 -6.11
CA ALA A 47 8.53 9.22 -4.77
C ALA A 47 9.44 8.13 -4.21
N ASN A 48 9.76 7.10 -5.02
CA ASN A 48 10.64 6.00 -4.62
C ASN A 48 12.05 6.48 -4.27
N VAL A 49 12.60 7.45 -5.00
CA VAL A 49 13.89 8.08 -4.64
C VAL A 49 13.84 8.68 -3.23
N HIS A 50 12.76 9.39 -2.90
CA HIS A 50 12.60 10.01 -1.60
C HIS A 50 12.32 8.99 -0.48
N TYR A 51 11.50 7.97 -0.71
CA TYR A 51 11.29 6.90 0.27
C TYR A 51 12.59 6.12 0.56
N LYS A 52 13.35 5.79 -0.49
CA LYS A 52 14.65 5.11 -0.36
C LYS A 52 15.64 5.97 0.44
N ARG A 53 15.70 7.26 0.15
CA ARG A 53 16.55 8.20 0.91
C ARG A 53 16.10 8.30 2.37
N ALA A 54 14.80 8.37 2.63
CA ALA A 54 14.27 8.40 3.98
C ALA A 54 14.67 7.16 4.80
N PHE A 55 14.54 5.97 4.21
CA PHE A 55 14.93 4.72 4.85
C PHE A 55 16.44 4.59 5.06
N GLN A 56 17.26 5.07 4.11
CA GLN A 56 18.72 5.14 4.28
C GLN A 56 19.14 6.05 5.44
N LEU A 57 18.48 7.19 5.61
CA LEU A 57 18.74 8.15 6.68
C LEU A 57 18.27 7.63 8.05
N ASN A 58 17.13 6.94 8.07
CA ASN A 58 16.56 6.35 9.27
C ASN A 58 15.94 4.97 8.95
N PRO A 59 16.68 3.87 9.16
CA PRO A 59 16.16 2.52 8.95
C PRO A 59 14.97 2.13 9.85
N GLN A 60 14.66 2.94 10.88
CA GLN A 60 13.48 2.79 11.72
C GLN A 60 12.24 3.52 11.13
N ASN A 61 12.36 4.14 9.97
CA ASN A 61 11.25 4.83 9.32
C ASN A 61 10.31 3.83 8.65
N VAL A 62 9.40 3.29 9.46
CA VAL A 62 8.39 2.30 9.05
C VAL A 62 7.55 2.78 7.87
N VAL A 63 7.19 4.07 7.86
CA VAL A 63 6.34 4.65 6.79
C VAL A 63 7.07 4.66 5.47
N ALA A 64 8.35 5.05 5.47
CA ALA A 64 9.17 5.04 4.27
C ALA A 64 9.34 3.61 3.70
N ALA A 65 9.66 2.63 4.57
CA ALA A 65 9.82 1.24 4.17
C ALA A 65 8.51 0.67 3.58
N ASN A 66 7.37 0.88 4.25
CA ASN A 66 6.09 0.37 3.78
C ASN A 66 5.64 1.01 2.45
N ASN A 67 5.80 2.33 2.31
CA ASN A 67 5.41 3.02 1.08
C ASN A 67 6.31 2.64 -0.09
N LEU A 68 7.61 2.43 0.15
CA LEU A 68 8.53 1.94 -0.86
C LEU A 68 8.16 0.52 -1.30
N ALA A 69 7.87 -0.38 -0.34
CA ALA A 69 7.44 -1.73 -0.63
C ALA A 69 6.16 -1.76 -1.49
N ALA A 70 5.15 -1.00 -1.11
CA ALA A 70 3.90 -0.90 -1.85
C ALA A 70 4.14 -0.38 -3.29
N SER A 71 4.93 0.68 -3.43
CA SER A 71 5.24 1.28 -4.73
C SER A 71 6.02 0.34 -5.64
N LEU A 72 7.06 -0.31 -5.14
CA LEU A 72 7.86 -1.28 -5.90
C LEU A 72 7.02 -2.49 -6.31
N SER A 73 6.08 -2.93 -5.48
CA SER A 73 5.20 -4.03 -5.82
C SER A 73 4.31 -3.71 -7.02
N GLU A 74 3.85 -2.46 -7.16
CA GLU A 74 3.09 -2.02 -8.35
C GLU A 74 3.97 -1.93 -9.60
N GLN A 75 5.26 -1.65 -9.46
CA GLN A 75 6.24 -1.65 -10.55
C GLN A 75 6.77 -3.06 -10.90
N GLN A 76 6.27 -4.11 -10.25
CA GLN A 76 6.70 -5.52 -10.42
C GLN A 76 8.15 -5.79 -9.94
N ASP A 77 8.73 -4.90 -9.16
CA ASP A 77 10.00 -5.12 -8.48
C ASP A 77 9.75 -5.85 -7.15
N LEU A 78 9.33 -7.11 -7.28
CA LEU A 78 8.74 -7.88 -6.18
C LEU A 78 9.76 -8.36 -5.14
N ASP A 79 11.02 -8.54 -5.51
CA ASP A 79 12.06 -8.98 -4.58
C ASP A 79 12.49 -7.85 -3.65
N ASP A 80 12.73 -6.66 -4.19
CA ASP A 80 13.01 -5.46 -3.39
C ASP A 80 11.79 -5.07 -2.54
N ALA A 81 10.57 -5.12 -3.13
CA ALA A 81 9.33 -4.88 -2.39
C ALA A 81 9.19 -5.82 -1.18
N LEU A 82 9.52 -7.11 -1.35
CA LEU A 82 9.48 -8.09 -0.26
C LEU A 82 10.48 -7.74 0.85
N GLY A 83 11.69 -7.30 0.49
CA GLY A 83 12.70 -6.85 1.44
C GLY A 83 12.16 -5.74 2.33
N PHE A 84 11.73 -4.62 1.73
CA PHE A 84 11.22 -3.48 2.48
C PHE A 84 9.92 -3.76 3.25
N ALA A 85 9.02 -4.61 2.71
CA ALA A 85 7.81 -5.00 3.44
C ALA A 85 8.12 -5.81 4.70
N ARG A 86 9.13 -6.69 4.66
CA ARG A 86 9.59 -7.43 5.84
C ARG A 86 10.26 -6.54 6.87
N ASP A 87 11.09 -5.58 6.43
CA ASP A 87 11.70 -4.60 7.32
C ASP A 87 10.63 -3.78 8.03
N ALA A 88 9.62 -3.29 7.30
CA ALA A 88 8.50 -2.57 7.89
C ALA A 88 7.73 -3.44 8.92
N LEU A 89 7.47 -4.72 8.58
CA LEU A 89 6.77 -5.62 9.50
C LEU A 89 7.58 -5.93 10.76
N ALA A 90 8.91 -6.07 10.63
CA ALA A 90 9.79 -6.28 11.80
C ALA A 90 9.75 -5.08 12.77
N LEU A 91 9.62 -3.87 12.25
CA LEU A 91 9.52 -2.63 13.03
C LEU A 91 8.13 -2.42 13.65
N ALA A 92 7.07 -2.85 12.98
CA ALA A 92 5.70 -2.66 13.43
C ALA A 92 4.82 -3.90 13.15
N PRO A 93 5.02 -5.01 13.87
CA PRO A 93 4.43 -6.31 13.55
C PRO A 93 2.89 -6.38 13.69
N SER A 94 2.30 -5.48 14.47
CA SER A 94 0.85 -5.40 14.66
C SER A 94 0.15 -4.44 13.69
N ASN A 95 0.89 -3.71 12.83
CA ASN A 95 0.30 -2.72 11.94
C ASN A 95 -0.42 -3.40 10.75
N PRO A 96 -1.75 -3.26 10.63
CA PRO A 96 -2.50 -3.97 9.60
C PRO A 96 -2.21 -3.47 8.17
N ALA A 97 -1.86 -2.20 7.98
CA ALA A 97 -1.51 -1.69 6.65
C ALA A 97 -0.19 -2.31 6.13
N ILE A 98 0.75 -2.60 7.03
CA ILE A 98 2.00 -3.28 6.67
C ILE A 98 1.75 -4.76 6.37
N LYS A 99 0.86 -5.40 7.12
CA LYS A 99 0.42 -6.77 6.82
C LYS A 99 -0.25 -6.84 5.45
N ASP A 100 -1.09 -5.88 5.11
CA ASP A 100 -1.70 -5.78 3.78
C ASP A 100 -0.63 -5.67 2.69
N THR A 101 0.32 -4.75 2.84
CA THR A 101 1.42 -4.57 1.89
C THR A 101 2.24 -5.85 1.71
N LEU A 102 2.67 -6.51 2.80
CA LEU A 102 3.43 -7.76 2.72
C LEU A 102 2.63 -8.89 2.09
N GLY A 103 1.35 -9.03 2.50
CA GLY A 103 0.44 -10.01 1.92
C GLY A 103 0.23 -9.78 0.44
N TRP A 104 0.09 -8.53 0.01
CA TRP A 104 -0.05 -8.16 -1.40
C TRP A 104 1.19 -8.46 -2.22
N VAL A 105 2.40 -8.19 -1.68
CA VAL A 105 3.66 -8.58 -2.33
C VAL A 105 3.74 -10.10 -2.51
N TYR A 106 3.40 -10.89 -1.49
CA TYR A 106 3.34 -12.36 -1.63
C TYR A 106 2.32 -12.80 -2.68
N TYR A 107 1.15 -12.16 -2.72
CA TYR A 107 0.14 -12.44 -3.73
C TYR A 107 0.66 -12.21 -5.15
N LYS A 108 1.30 -11.07 -5.40
CA LYS A 108 1.91 -10.74 -6.70
C LYS A 108 3.06 -11.68 -7.08
N GLN A 109 3.77 -12.25 -6.10
CA GLN A 109 4.76 -13.33 -6.34
C GLN A 109 4.12 -14.70 -6.61
N GLY A 110 2.78 -14.84 -6.62
CA GLY A 110 2.09 -16.13 -6.74
C GLY A 110 2.16 -17.01 -5.50
N ARG A 111 2.62 -16.48 -4.37
CA ARG A 111 2.80 -17.22 -3.10
C ARG A 111 1.55 -17.11 -2.22
N PHE A 112 0.44 -17.62 -2.74
CA PHE A 112 -0.90 -17.41 -2.18
C PHE A 112 -1.07 -17.95 -0.76
N ASP A 113 -0.46 -19.10 -0.43
CA ASP A 113 -0.48 -19.65 0.93
C ASP A 113 0.19 -18.71 1.96
N LYS A 114 1.20 -17.95 1.53
CA LYS A 114 1.85 -16.94 2.38
C LYS A 114 1.11 -15.62 2.40
N ALA A 115 0.45 -15.25 1.31
CA ALA A 115 -0.31 -14.02 1.20
C ALA A 115 -1.56 -14.03 2.11
N TYR A 116 -2.32 -15.14 2.04
CA TYR A 116 -3.62 -15.23 2.69
C TYR A 116 -3.64 -14.86 4.18
N PRO A 117 -2.78 -15.42 5.07
CA PRO A 117 -2.84 -15.09 6.49
C PRO A 117 -2.63 -13.61 6.77
N PHE A 118 -1.70 -12.94 6.07
CA PHE A 118 -1.45 -11.51 6.25
C PHE A 118 -2.63 -10.66 5.78
N LEU A 119 -3.22 -10.99 4.62
CA LEU A 119 -4.36 -10.26 4.06
C LEU A 119 -5.63 -10.48 4.90
N ALA A 120 -5.83 -11.68 5.44
CA ALA A 120 -6.94 -11.98 6.34
C ALA A 120 -6.83 -11.17 7.64
N GLU A 121 -5.64 -11.13 8.28
CA GLU A 121 -5.42 -10.33 9.47
C GLU A 121 -5.59 -8.82 9.20
N ALA A 122 -5.10 -8.34 8.07
CA ALA A 122 -5.26 -6.94 7.67
C ALA A 122 -6.74 -6.59 7.45
N SER A 123 -7.50 -7.41 6.73
CA SER A 123 -8.92 -7.21 6.47
C SER A 123 -9.76 -7.23 7.76
N ALA A 124 -9.45 -8.14 8.67
CA ALA A 124 -10.11 -8.19 9.98
C ALA A 124 -9.86 -6.93 10.82
N ALA A 125 -8.63 -6.38 10.76
CA ALA A 125 -8.26 -5.17 11.51
C ALA A 125 -8.72 -3.87 10.82
N LEU A 126 -8.91 -3.86 9.50
CA LEU A 126 -9.33 -2.72 8.69
C LEU A 126 -10.65 -3.00 7.94
N PRO A 127 -11.75 -3.33 8.64
CA PRO A 127 -12.98 -3.82 8.01
C PRO A 127 -13.68 -2.78 7.12
N GLN A 128 -13.35 -1.50 7.24
CA GLN A 128 -13.92 -0.40 6.46
C GLN A 128 -12.98 0.06 5.31
N HIS A 129 -11.91 -0.69 5.02
CA HIS A 129 -10.95 -0.31 3.99
C HIS A 129 -11.17 -1.13 2.70
N PRO A 130 -11.71 -0.54 1.61
CA PRO A 130 -12.15 -1.30 0.45
C PRO A 130 -11.00 -1.99 -0.29
N VAL A 131 -9.81 -1.37 -0.39
CA VAL A 131 -8.62 -2.00 -1.02
C VAL A 131 -8.18 -3.24 -0.26
N VAL A 132 -8.09 -3.15 1.07
CA VAL A 132 -7.67 -4.29 1.92
C VAL A 132 -8.64 -5.47 1.79
N ARG A 133 -9.94 -5.19 1.73
CA ARG A 133 -10.95 -6.23 1.46
C ARG A 133 -10.81 -6.83 0.08
N TYR A 134 -10.53 -6.02 -0.94
CA TYR A 134 -10.26 -6.52 -2.28
C TYR A 134 -9.03 -7.44 -2.31
N HIS A 135 -7.92 -7.04 -1.69
CA HIS A 135 -6.72 -7.89 -1.58
C HIS A 135 -7.03 -9.22 -0.89
N HIS A 136 -7.81 -9.20 0.20
CA HIS A 136 -8.24 -10.41 0.89
C HIS A 136 -9.13 -11.28 0.00
N ALA A 137 -10.08 -10.68 -0.73
CA ALA A 137 -10.98 -11.40 -1.63
C ALA A 137 -10.23 -12.17 -2.72
N VAL A 138 -9.29 -11.52 -3.41
CA VAL A 138 -8.53 -12.21 -4.47
C VAL A 138 -7.60 -13.30 -3.91
N ALA A 139 -7.07 -13.11 -2.71
CA ALA A 139 -6.30 -14.17 -2.04
C ALA A 139 -7.16 -15.37 -1.64
N LEU A 140 -8.37 -15.14 -1.13
CA LEU A 140 -9.36 -16.21 -0.85
C LEU A 140 -9.66 -17.04 -2.09
N ALA A 141 -9.90 -16.38 -3.23
CA ALA A 141 -10.16 -17.07 -4.49
C ALA A 141 -9.00 -17.96 -4.94
N LYS A 142 -7.76 -17.48 -4.78
CA LYS A 142 -6.55 -18.25 -5.15
C LYS A 142 -6.34 -19.50 -4.29
N ILE A 143 -6.87 -19.51 -3.07
CA ILE A 143 -6.84 -20.72 -2.19
C ILE A 143 -8.14 -21.53 -2.27
N GLY A 144 -9.02 -21.28 -3.26
CA GLY A 144 -10.22 -22.05 -3.54
C GLY A 144 -11.47 -21.67 -2.73
N LYS A 145 -11.43 -20.59 -1.93
CA LYS A 145 -12.53 -20.09 -1.09
C LYS A 145 -13.42 -19.10 -1.83
N GLN A 146 -14.04 -19.54 -2.91
CA GLN A 146 -14.73 -18.67 -3.87
C GLN A 146 -15.93 -17.92 -3.27
N GLU A 147 -16.74 -18.58 -2.43
CA GLU A 147 -17.91 -17.93 -1.82
C GLU A 147 -17.50 -16.82 -0.84
N GLU A 148 -16.48 -17.09 -0.01
CA GLU A 148 -15.92 -16.07 0.89
C GLU A 148 -15.33 -14.89 0.10
N ALA A 149 -14.64 -15.16 -1.01
CA ALA A 149 -14.08 -14.14 -1.90
C ALA A 149 -15.16 -13.22 -2.48
N LEU A 150 -16.26 -13.78 -2.98
CA LEU A 150 -17.39 -13.00 -3.51
C LEU A 150 -18.06 -12.15 -2.43
N SER A 151 -18.18 -12.67 -1.20
CA SER A 151 -18.70 -11.91 -0.05
C SER A 151 -17.82 -10.71 0.29
N GLU A 152 -16.49 -10.91 0.31
CA GLU A 152 -15.53 -9.81 0.54
C GLU A 152 -15.55 -8.76 -0.57
N LEU A 153 -15.66 -9.18 -1.86
CA LEU A 153 -15.80 -8.23 -2.99
C LEU A 153 -17.08 -7.39 -2.88
N LYS A 154 -18.20 -8.04 -2.55
CA LYS A 154 -19.49 -7.34 -2.34
C LYS A 154 -19.36 -6.29 -1.24
N THR A 155 -18.71 -6.65 -0.13
CA THR A 155 -18.46 -5.74 0.98
C THR A 155 -17.55 -4.58 0.54
N ALA A 156 -16.43 -4.88 -0.13
CA ALA A 156 -15.51 -3.85 -0.63
C ALA A 156 -16.21 -2.81 -1.53
N LEU A 157 -17.06 -3.28 -2.44
CA LEU A 157 -17.82 -2.41 -3.37
C LEU A 157 -18.93 -1.60 -2.67
N SER A 158 -19.42 -2.04 -1.52
CA SER A 158 -20.42 -1.30 -0.74
C SER A 158 -19.83 -0.18 0.11
N LEU A 159 -18.51 -0.17 0.33
CA LEU A 159 -17.84 0.82 1.16
C LEU A 159 -17.67 2.16 0.42
N PRO A 160 -17.75 3.29 1.15
CA PRO A 160 -17.54 4.61 0.56
C PRO A 160 -16.08 4.84 0.15
N GLY A 161 -15.88 5.76 -0.83
CA GLY A 161 -14.55 6.22 -1.24
C GLY A 161 -14.00 5.55 -2.50
N GLY A 162 -14.56 4.41 -2.92
CA GLY A 162 -14.08 3.68 -4.09
C GLY A 162 -12.63 3.15 -3.91
N PHE A 163 -12.14 2.46 -4.92
CA PHE A 163 -10.74 2.01 -4.98
C PHE A 163 -10.35 1.74 -6.45
N PRO A 164 -9.05 1.70 -6.78
CA PRO A 164 -8.60 1.60 -8.17
C PRO A 164 -9.15 0.37 -8.92
N GLU A 165 -9.30 -0.76 -8.25
CA GLU A 165 -9.76 -2.03 -8.82
C GLU A 165 -11.29 -2.23 -8.76
N ALA A 166 -12.07 -1.20 -8.39
CA ALA A 166 -13.53 -1.32 -8.19
C ALA A 166 -14.27 -1.84 -9.41
N ASP A 167 -13.94 -1.36 -10.62
CA ASP A 167 -14.55 -1.84 -11.85
C ASP A 167 -14.24 -3.32 -12.12
N ARG A 168 -13.02 -3.75 -11.81
CA ARG A 168 -12.61 -5.14 -11.92
C ARG A 168 -13.37 -6.01 -10.91
N ALA A 169 -13.44 -5.56 -9.66
CA ALA A 169 -14.19 -6.23 -8.60
C ALA A 169 -15.68 -6.38 -8.97
N ALA A 170 -16.28 -5.34 -9.54
CA ALA A 170 -17.68 -5.38 -10.00
C ALA A 170 -17.90 -6.41 -11.11
N ARG A 171 -16.99 -6.50 -12.10
CA ARG A 171 -17.05 -7.54 -13.14
C ARG A 171 -16.92 -8.94 -12.59
N MET A 172 -15.99 -9.16 -11.64
CA MET A 172 -15.83 -10.46 -10.97
C MET A 172 -17.09 -10.87 -10.21
N LEU A 173 -17.71 -9.92 -9.50
CA LEU A 173 -18.95 -10.16 -8.78
C LEU A 173 -20.10 -10.49 -9.74
N ALA A 174 -20.24 -9.75 -10.85
CA ALA A 174 -21.27 -10.00 -11.87
C ALA A 174 -21.09 -11.36 -12.55
N ALA A 175 -19.87 -11.80 -12.78
CA ALA A 175 -19.54 -13.12 -13.31
C ALA A 175 -19.73 -14.25 -12.27
N ASN A 176 -20.02 -13.91 -11.01
CA ASN A 176 -20.06 -14.83 -9.88
C ASN A 176 -18.75 -15.65 -9.74
N LYS A 177 -17.62 -15.05 -10.10
CA LYS A 177 -16.32 -15.69 -10.08
C LYS A 177 -15.20 -14.66 -9.86
N VAL A 178 -14.34 -14.92 -8.87
CA VAL A 178 -13.17 -14.12 -8.60
C VAL A 178 -11.96 -14.73 -9.34
N GLU A 179 -11.56 -14.08 -10.43
CA GLU A 179 -10.43 -14.48 -11.28
C GLU A 179 -9.50 -13.27 -11.52
N GLU A 180 -8.25 -13.55 -11.86
CA GLU A 180 -7.33 -12.57 -12.45
C GLU A 180 -7.48 -12.43 -13.95
#